data_4615f21e0e6965fe59c728a95fc8367e
#
_entry.id   4615f21e0e6965fe59c728a95fc8367e
#
_cell.length_a   1.000
_cell.length_b   1.000
_cell.length_c   1.000
_cell.angle_alpha   90.00
_cell.angle_beta   90.00
_cell.angle_gamma   90.00
#
_symmetry.space_group_name_H-M   'P 1'
#
loop_
_entity.id
_entity.type
_entity.pdbx_description
1 polymer ?
#
loop_
_entity_poly.entity_id
_entity_poly.type
_entity_poly.pdbx_seq_one_letter_code
_entity_poly.pdbx_strand_id
1 'polypeptide(L)'
;MVEPSEALPGRDEPMPVLERHEVLDTPLVPPFPEGLEQAIVGLGCFWGAERVFWGAPGVYTTAVGYAGGFTPNPTYEEVCSGQTGHTEAVLVVFDPGVTSYEEILRLFWENHDPTQGMRQGNDVGTQYRSAIYWTTDAQREAAEASRAMFQRELAKAGYGDVSTEIAQAGPFYYAEPYHQQYLAKNPNGYCGLGGTGVACPVGLKTA
;
A
#
# COMPACT_ATOMS: atom_id res chain seq x y z
N MET A 1 -10.79 -1.88 -15.29
CA MET A 1 -9.54 -1.06 -15.30
C MET A 1 -9.49 -0.37 -16.65
N VAL A 2 -8.99 0.87 -16.68
CA VAL A 2 -8.70 1.56 -17.93
C VAL A 2 -7.60 0.82 -18.69
N GLU A 3 -7.69 0.82 -20.03
CA GLU A 3 -6.62 0.27 -20.86
C GLU A 3 -5.46 1.27 -20.98
N PRO A 4 -4.20 0.81 -21.17
CA PRO A 4 -3.04 1.70 -21.27
C PRO A 4 -3.18 2.81 -22.32
N SER A 5 -3.81 2.49 -23.46
CA SER A 5 -4.02 3.44 -24.55
C SER A 5 -5.12 4.48 -24.29
N GLU A 6 -5.92 4.28 -23.26
CA GLU A 6 -7.05 5.13 -22.88
C GLU A 6 -6.76 5.91 -21.57
N ALA A 7 -5.61 5.62 -20.93
CA ALA A 7 -5.22 6.29 -19.70
C ALA A 7 -4.95 7.78 -19.93
N LEU A 8 -5.18 8.58 -18.91
CA LEU A 8 -4.86 10.01 -18.93
C LEU A 8 -3.38 10.25 -19.23
N PRO A 9 -3.02 11.29 -19.98
CA PRO A 9 -1.63 11.51 -20.41
C PRO A 9 -0.68 11.87 -19.26
N GLY A 10 -1.22 12.38 -18.14
CA GLY A 10 -0.40 12.84 -17.00
C GLY A 10 0.47 14.03 -17.32
N ARG A 11 1.61 14.17 -16.61
CA ARG A 11 2.53 15.29 -16.72
C ARG A 11 3.97 14.87 -16.49
N ASP A 12 4.92 15.73 -16.94
CA ASP A 12 6.35 15.51 -16.73
C ASP A 12 6.80 15.96 -15.33
N GLU A 13 6.13 16.96 -14.75
CA GLU A 13 6.51 17.52 -13.46
C GLU A 13 6.01 16.63 -12.32
N PRO A 14 6.92 16.18 -11.42
CA PRO A 14 6.54 15.40 -10.24
C PRO A 14 5.79 16.26 -9.23
N MET A 15 4.97 15.60 -8.41
CA MET A 15 4.30 16.23 -7.27
C MET A 15 5.34 16.74 -6.28
N PRO A 16 5.20 17.98 -5.76
CA PRO A 16 6.02 18.43 -4.63
C PRO A 16 5.87 17.51 -3.44
N VAL A 17 6.98 17.16 -2.80
CA VAL A 17 6.96 16.26 -1.63
C VAL A 17 7.49 17.01 -0.41
N LEU A 18 6.92 16.74 0.76
CA LEU A 18 7.43 17.25 2.04
C LEU A 18 8.81 16.65 2.31
N GLU A 19 9.70 17.41 2.95
CA GLU A 19 11.05 16.95 3.25
C GLU A 19 11.06 15.84 4.31
N ARG A 20 10.15 15.92 5.30
CA ARG A 20 10.15 15.04 6.45
C ARG A 20 8.75 14.49 6.75
N HIS A 21 8.76 13.29 7.31
CA HIS A 21 7.58 12.60 7.81
C HIS A 21 7.10 13.25 9.12
N GLU A 22 5.81 13.63 9.18
CA GLU A 22 5.22 14.38 10.30
C GLU A 22 5.31 13.63 11.65
N VAL A 23 5.28 12.30 11.63
CA VAL A 23 5.26 11.48 12.85
C VAL A 23 6.64 10.93 13.19
N LEU A 24 7.38 10.45 12.19
CA LEU A 24 8.66 9.75 12.39
C LEU A 24 9.86 10.67 12.30
N ASP A 25 9.67 11.90 11.83
CA ASP A 25 10.71 12.91 11.62
C ASP A 25 11.90 12.40 10.77
N THR A 26 11.60 11.55 9.78
CA THR A 26 12.56 10.98 8.83
C THR A 26 12.34 11.55 7.43
N PRO A 27 13.33 11.51 6.52
CA PRO A 27 13.14 11.90 5.14
C PRO A 27 12.02 11.09 4.46
N LEU A 28 11.16 11.78 3.68
CA LEU A 28 10.10 11.14 2.89
C LEU A 28 10.59 10.61 1.55
N VAL A 29 11.67 11.17 1.02
CA VAL A 29 12.23 10.82 -0.28
C VAL A 29 13.65 10.29 -0.16
N PRO A 30 14.11 9.45 -1.11
CA PRO A 30 15.48 8.97 -1.11
C PRO A 30 16.49 10.14 -1.31
N PRO A 31 17.78 9.93 -0.95
CA PRO A 31 18.34 8.64 -0.54
C PRO A 31 17.99 8.28 0.91
N PHE A 32 17.58 7.02 1.09
CA PHE A 32 17.40 6.45 2.43
C PHE A 32 18.72 5.85 2.94
N PRO A 33 18.90 5.66 4.27
CA PRO A 33 20.05 4.96 4.83
C PRO A 33 20.29 3.59 4.19
N GLU A 34 21.56 3.21 4.02
CA GLU A 34 21.92 1.90 3.49
C GLU A 34 21.38 0.76 4.36
N GLY A 35 20.98 -0.34 3.72
CA GLY A 35 20.48 -1.54 4.39
C GLY A 35 18.97 -1.52 4.67
N LEU A 36 18.28 -0.41 4.45
CA LEU A 36 16.82 -0.37 4.53
C LEU A 36 16.19 -1.01 3.29
N GLU A 37 15.05 -1.65 3.50
CA GLU A 37 14.23 -2.24 2.45
C GLU A 37 12.93 -1.45 2.24
N GLN A 38 12.27 -1.71 1.11
CA GLN A 38 11.04 -1.01 0.72
C GLN A 38 9.94 -2.01 0.38
N ALA A 39 8.71 -1.69 0.77
CA ALA A 39 7.50 -2.36 0.34
C ALA A 39 6.52 -1.34 -0.24
N ILE A 40 5.76 -1.71 -1.28
CA ILE A 40 4.72 -0.86 -1.87
C ILE A 40 3.42 -1.66 -1.85
N VAL A 41 2.42 -1.16 -1.13
CA VAL A 41 1.15 -1.89 -0.91
C VAL A 41 -0.06 -0.97 -0.97
N GLY A 42 -1.17 -1.48 -1.50
CA GLY A 42 -2.46 -0.80 -1.56
C GLY A 42 -3.52 -1.57 -0.75
N LEU A 43 -4.17 -0.89 0.20
CA LEU A 43 -5.14 -1.49 1.14
C LEU A 43 -6.50 -0.77 1.12
N GLY A 44 -6.84 -0.05 0.08
CA GLY A 44 -7.96 0.91 0.07
C GLY A 44 -7.47 2.33 0.33
N CYS A 45 -8.28 3.18 0.99
CA CYS A 45 -7.88 4.56 1.29
C CYS A 45 -6.52 4.63 2.00
N PHE A 46 -5.56 5.30 1.36
CA PHE A 46 -4.17 5.33 1.83
C PHE A 46 -3.98 6.11 3.14
N TRP A 47 -4.92 6.91 3.60
CA TRP A 47 -4.83 7.59 4.90
C TRP A 47 -4.82 6.60 6.07
N GLY A 48 -5.78 5.65 6.05
CA GLY A 48 -5.84 4.59 7.04
C GLY A 48 -4.69 3.60 6.89
N ALA A 49 -4.37 3.24 5.65
CA ALA A 49 -3.30 2.32 5.31
C ALA A 49 -1.94 2.82 5.82
N GLU A 50 -1.60 4.09 5.57
CA GLU A 50 -0.34 4.67 6.03
C GLU A 50 -0.20 4.63 7.55
N ARG A 51 -1.30 4.96 8.27
CA ARG A 51 -1.32 4.92 9.73
C ARG A 51 -0.98 3.54 10.32
N VAL A 52 -1.37 2.46 9.66
CA VAL A 52 -1.02 1.10 10.08
C VAL A 52 0.50 0.93 10.11
N PHE A 53 1.20 1.41 9.07
CA PHE A 53 2.62 1.15 8.90
C PHE A 53 3.51 2.09 9.71
N TRP A 54 3.21 3.39 9.81
CA TRP A 54 4.10 4.28 10.59
C TRP A 54 4.13 3.96 12.08
N GLY A 55 3.14 3.24 12.60
CA GLY A 55 3.11 2.77 13.98
C GLY A 55 3.85 1.45 14.21
N ALA A 56 4.30 0.78 13.15
CA ALA A 56 4.92 -0.54 13.27
C ALA A 56 6.41 -0.44 13.64
N PRO A 57 6.89 -1.31 14.56
CA PRO A 57 8.32 -1.35 14.90
C PRO A 57 9.18 -1.61 13.66
N GLY A 58 10.31 -0.92 13.57
CA GLY A 58 11.27 -1.07 12.48
C GLY A 58 10.92 -0.32 11.18
N VAL A 59 9.77 0.32 11.10
CA VAL A 59 9.44 1.22 9.97
C VAL A 59 10.21 2.53 10.15
N TYR A 60 11.02 2.85 9.14
CA TYR A 60 11.84 4.06 9.10
C TYR A 60 11.05 5.27 8.60
N THR A 61 10.31 5.11 7.51
CA THR A 61 9.42 6.15 6.97
C THR A 61 8.30 5.53 6.16
N THR A 62 7.22 6.28 5.99
CA THR A 62 6.13 5.93 5.06
C THR A 62 5.83 7.11 4.16
N ALA A 63 5.26 6.85 3.01
CA ALA A 63 4.68 7.88 2.16
C ALA A 63 3.46 7.33 1.43
N VAL A 64 2.46 8.18 1.22
CA VAL A 64 1.32 7.82 0.36
C VAL A 64 1.54 8.28 -1.07
N GLY A 65 1.00 7.54 -2.00
CA GLY A 65 1.14 7.82 -3.42
C GLY A 65 0.29 6.93 -4.29
N TYR A 66 0.66 6.88 -5.56
CA TYR A 66 -0.05 6.18 -6.62
C TYR A 66 0.89 5.21 -7.34
N ALA A 67 0.44 3.98 -7.51
CA ALA A 67 1.24 2.92 -8.13
C ALA A 67 0.38 1.96 -8.97
N GLY A 68 1.02 1.16 -9.83
CA GLY A 68 0.39 0.11 -10.61
C GLY A 68 -0.43 0.58 -11.82
N GLY A 69 -0.45 1.87 -12.12
CA GLY A 69 -1.15 2.45 -13.26
C GLY A 69 -0.23 2.92 -14.38
N PHE A 70 -0.78 3.71 -15.30
CA PHE A 70 -0.13 4.11 -16.54
C PHE A 70 0.19 5.61 -16.63
N THR A 71 -0.60 6.45 -15.97
CA THR A 71 -0.50 7.92 -16.04
C THR A 71 0.71 8.41 -15.25
N PRO A 72 1.70 9.09 -15.87
CA PRO A 72 2.83 9.62 -15.14
C PRO A 72 2.42 10.83 -14.28
N ASN A 73 2.98 10.92 -13.08
CA ASN A 73 2.75 12.01 -12.11
C ASN A 73 1.27 12.43 -11.96
N PRO A 74 0.34 11.50 -11.67
CA PRO A 74 -1.08 11.82 -11.62
C PRO A 74 -1.42 12.73 -10.44
N THR A 75 -2.51 13.49 -10.54
CA THR A 75 -3.15 14.13 -9.38
C THR A 75 -4.16 13.20 -8.73
N TYR A 76 -4.56 13.56 -7.52
CA TYR A 76 -5.62 12.87 -6.79
C TYR A 76 -6.93 12.80 -7.58
N GLU A 77 -7.36 13.92 -8.17
CA GLU A 77 -8.58 13.97 -8.98
C GLU A 77 -8.49 13.06 -10.21
N GLU A 78 -7.34 12.98 -10.87
CA GLU A 78 -7.12 12.08 -11.98
C GLU A 78 -7.21 10.62 -11.53
N VAL A 79 -6.60 10.26 -10.39
CA VAL A 79 -6.70 8.91 -9.82
C VAL A 79 -8.13 8.57 -9.44
N CYS A 80 -8.85 9.49 -8.80
CA CYS A 80 -10.26 9.33 -8.42
C CYS A 80 -11.19 9.17 -9.64
N SER A 81 -10.81 9.64 -10.82
CA SER A 81 -11.57 9.41 -12.05
C SER A 81 -11.57 7.94 -12.50
N GLY A 82 -10.64 7.13 -11.99
CA GLY A 82 -10.42 5.74 -12.43
C GLY A 82 -9.71 5.61 -13.78
N GLN A 83 -9.29 6.72 -14.39
CA GLN A 83 -8.70 6.75 -15.75
C GLN A 83 -7.16 6.78 -15.75
N THR A 84 -6.52 6.61 -14.62
CA THR A 84 -5.05 6.52 -14.51
C THR A 84 -4.53 5.08 -14.42
N GLY A 85 -5.40 4.15 -14.04
CA GLY A 85 -5.04 2.76 -13.73
C GLY A 85 -4.33 2.59 -12.38
N HIS A 86 -3.98 3.68 -11.70
CA HIS A 86 -3.31 3.61 -10.41
C HIS A 86 -4.22 3.14 -9.28
N THR A 87 -3.60 2.51 -8.26
CA THR A 87 -4.18 2.38 -6.93
C THR A 87 -3.54 3.39 -5.97
N GLU A 88 -4.30 3.79 -4.96
CA GLU A 88 -3.75 4.43 -3.77
C GLU A 88 -2.82 3.44 -3.06
N ALA A 89 -1.58 3.83 -2.83
CA ALA A 89 -0.55 2.96 -2.29
C ALA A 89 0.24 3.63 -1.18
N VAL A 90 0.82 2.81 -0.32
CA VAL A 90 1.78 3.22 0.71
C VAL A 90 3.14 2.65 0.35
N LEU A 91 4.14 3.54 0.28
CA LEU A 91 5.54 3.18 0.33
C LEU A 91 5.92 3.02 1.80
N VAL A 92 6.45 1.86 2.18
CA VAL A 92 6.94 1.54 3.52
C VAL A 92 8.43 1.28 3.42
N VAL A 93 9.24 2.09 4.07
CA VAL A 93 10.71 1.88 4.19
C VAL A 93 10.98 1.34 5.58
N PHE A 94 11.67 0.22 5.70
CA PHE A 94 11.85 -0.47 6.97
C PHE A 94 13.26 -1.05 7.15
N ASP A 95 13.65 -1.22 8.41
CA ASP A 95 14.92 -1.83 8.82
C ASP A 95 14.74 -3.36 8.94
N PRO A 96 15.35 -4.16 8.04
CA PRO A 96 15.25 -5.62 8.10
C PRO A 96 15.95 -6.23 9.32
N GLY A 97 16.75 -5.46 10.04
CA GLY A 97 17.31 -5.87 11.35
C GLY A 97 16.33 -5.81 12.52
N VAL A 98 15.21 -5.10 12.34
CA VAL A 98 14.18 -4.90 13.39
C VAL A 98 12.87 -5.58 13.01
N THR A 99 12.45 -5.48 11.76
CA THR A 99 11.23 -6.12 11.23
C THR A 99 11.55 -6.91 9.96
N SER A 100 10.54 -7.48 9.30
CA SER A 100 10.74 -8.22 8.05
C SER A 100 9.65 -7.87 7.04
N TYR A 101 9.90 -8.19 5.77
CA TYR A 101 8.89 -8.06 4.72
C TYR A 101 7.64 -8.89 5.02
N GLU A 102 7.79 -10.08 5.62
CA GLU A 102 6.70 -10.93 6.07
C GLU A 102 5.84 -10.25 7.15
N GLU A 103 6.45 -9.50 8.07
CA GLU A 103 5.69 -8.70 9.05
C GLU A 103 4.93 -7.56 8.39
N ILE A 104 5.49 -6.90 7.39
CA ILE A 104 4.78 -5.90 6.58
C ILE A 104 3.59 -6.56 5.85
N LEU A 105 3.79 -7.76 5.27
CA LEU A 105 2.71 -8.52 4.65
C LEU A 105 1.62 -8.95 5.66
N ARG A 106 2.00 -9.33 6.88
CA ARG A 106 1.04 -9.64 7.94
C ARG A 106 0.16 -8.44 8.26
N LEU A 107 0.77 -7.27 8.45
CA LEU A 107 0.03 -6.02 8.67
C LEU A 107 -0.89 -5.69 7.48
N PHE A 108 -0.41 -5.89 6.26
CA PHE A 108 -1.21 -5.72 5.04
C PHE A 108 -2.45 -6.62 5.07
N TRP A 109 -2.29 -7.94 5.26
CA TRP A 109 -3.39 -8.89 5.22
C TRP A 109 -4.41 -8.69 6.35
N GLU A 110 -3.98 -8.34 7.55
CA GLU A 110 -4.84 -8.22 8.74
C GLU A 110 -5.63 -6.92 8.80
N ASN A 111 -5.23 -5.87 8.08
CA ASN A 111 -5.82 -4.55 8.22
C ASN A 111 -6.81 -4.14 7.12
N HIS A 112 -7.12 -5.02 6.17
CA HIS A 112 -8.16 -4.77 5.17
C HIS A 112 -8.84 -6.08 4.76
N ASP A 113 -9.91 -5.98 3.98
CA ASP A 113 -10.54 -7.15 3.36
C ASP A 113 -10.05 -7.30 1.91
N PRO A 114 -9.16 -8.26 1.62
CA PRO A 114 -8.58 -8.43 0.29
C PRO A 114 -9.50 -9.16 -0.70
N THR A 115 -10.76 -9.40 -0.36
CA THR A 115 -11.72 -10.15 -1.21
C THR A 115 -12.70 -9.24 -1.96
N GLN A 116 -12.56 -7.90 -1.84
CA GLN A 116 -13.59 -6.96 -2.32
C GLN A 116 -13.39 -6.48 -3.78
N GLY A 117 -12.36 -6.89 -4.46
CA GLY A 117 -12.08 -6.46 -5.83
C GLY A 117 -11.70 -4.98 -5.91
N MET A 118 -12.40 -4.21 -6.76
CA MET A 118 -12.15 -2.78 -6.96
C MET A 118 -12.86 -1.92 -5.90
N ARG A 119 -12.67 -2.28 -4.64
CA ARG A 119 -13.34 -1.65 -3.50
C ARG A 119 -12.63 -1.99 -2.19
N GLN A 120 -12.75 -1.10 -1.19
CA GLN A 120 -12.47 -1.42 0.20
C GLN A 120 -13.48 -0.73 1.12
N GLY A 121 -14.32 -1.51 1.80
CA GLY A 121 -15.37 -0.99 2.65
C GLY A 121 -16.35 -0.09 1.88
N ASN A 122 -16.47 1.17 2.27
CA ASN A 122 -17.33 2.15 1.62
C ASN A 122 -16.70 2.81 0.39
N ASP A 123 -15.39 2.67 0.22
CA ASP A 123 -14.65 3.29 -0.87
C ASP A 123 -14.72 2.39 -2.11
N VAL A 124 -15.35 2.87 -3.18
CA VAL A 124 -15.58 2.13 -4.43
C VAL A 124 -14.77 2.76 -5.57
N GLY A 125 -13.97 1.95 -6.25
CA GLY A 125 -13.16 2.39 -7.38
C GLY A 125 -11.87 1.58 -7.52
N THR A 126 -11.30 1.59 -8.73
CA THR A 126 -10.06 0.87 -9.04
C THR A 126 -8.88 1.33 -8.17
N GLN A 127 -8.91 2.60 -7.72
CA GLN A 127 -7.88 3.19 -6.85
C GLN A 127 -7.87 2.58 -5.45
N TYR A 128 -8.92 1.92 -5.01
CA TYR A 128 -9.02 1.29 -3.69
C TYR A 128 -8.79 -0.21 -3.69
N ARG A 129 -8.32 -0.77 -4.82
CA ARG A 129 -8.04 -2.19 -4.90
C ARG A 129 -6.91 -2.62 -3.99
N SER A 130 -6.99 -3.84 -3.49
CA SER A 130 -5.91 -4.51 -2.76
C SER A 130 -4.75 -4.82 -3.71
N ALA A 131 -3.53 -4.42 -3.35
CA ALA A 131 -2.36 -4.62 -4.22
C ALA A 131 -1.04 -4.76 -3.45
N ILE A 132 -0.13 -5.56 -3.97
CA ILE A 132 1.26 -5.70 -3.54
C ILE A 132 2.14 -5.52 -4.78
N TYR A 133 3.05 -4.54 -4.74
CA TYR A 133 4.01 -4.29 -5.81
C TYR A 133 5.42 -4.66 -5.34
N TRP A 134 5.90 -5.81 -5.79
CA TRP A 134 7.20 -6.34 -5.39
C TRP A 134 8.36 -5.70 -6.15
N THR A 135 9.49 -5.49 -5.47
CA THR A 135 10.72 -4.91 -6.03
C THR A 135 11.82 -5.96 -6.25
N THR A 136 11.69 -7.13 -5.63
CA THR A 136 12.64 -8.24 -5.76
C THR A 136 11.91 -9.58 -5.91
N ASP A 137 12.57 -10.58 -6.49
CA ASP A 137 11.99 -11.93 -6.60
C ASP A 137 11.67 -12.55 -5.24
N ALA A 138 12.47 -12.28 -4.21
CA ALA A 138 12.19 -12.72 -2.84
C ALA A 138 10.89 -12.13 -2.31
N GLN A 139 10.63 -10.86 -2.56
CA GLN A 139 9.35 -10.21 -2.22
C GLN A 139 8.18 -10.84 -2.98
N ARG A 140 8.35 -11.15 -4.27
CA ARG A 140 7.32 -11.82 -5.06
C ARG A 140 6.95 -13.16 -4.45
N GLU A 141 7.96 -14.00 -4.17
CA GLU A 141 7.76 -15.32 -3.58
C GLU A 141 7.06 -15.24 -2.21
N ALA A 142 7.50 -14.32 -1.35
CA ALA A 142 6.88 -14.08 -0.05
C ALA A 142 5.42 -13.60 -0.19
N ALA A 143 5.14 -12.67 -1.10
CA ALA A 143 3.78 -12.17 -1.35
C ALA A 143 2.84 -13.28 -1.84
N GLU A 144 3.26 -14.08 -2.82
CA GLU A 144 2.49 -15.20 -3.35
C GLU A 144 2.24 -16.29 -2.29
N ALA A 145 3.27 -16.65 -1.51
CA ALA A 145 3.15 -17.61 -0.42
C ALA A 145 2.19 -17.11 0.67
N SER A 146 2.32 -15.84 1.06
CA SER A 146 1.44 -15.23 2.07
C SER A 146 -0.01 -15.18 1.60
N ARG A 147 -0.27 -14.83 0.34
CA ARG A 147 -1.60 -14.87 -0.27
C ARG A 147 -2.21 -16.27 -0.16
N ALA A 148 -1.46 -17.30 -0.54
CA ALA A 148 -1.95 -18.68 -0.49
C ALA A 148 -2.24 -19.13 0.95
N MET A 149 -1.46 -18.70 1.93
CA MET A 149 -1.72 -18.99 3.34
C MET A 149 -2.95 -18.26 3.86
N PHE A 150 -3.05 -16.95 3.59
CA PHE A 150 -4.16 -16.15 4.07
C PHE A 150 -5.48 -16.52 3.41
N GLN A 151 -5.49 -16.88 2.12
CA GLN A 151 -6.65 -17.42 1.41
C GLN A 151 -7.25 -18.64 2.15
N ARG A 152 -6.42 -19.53 2.65
CA ARG A 152 -6.90 -20.71 3.41
C ARG A 152 -7.59 -20.33 4.72
N GLU A 153 -7.06 -19.33 5.42
CA GLU A 153 -7.66 -18.84 6.66
C GLU A 153 -8.96 -18.08 6.39
N LEU A 154 -8.99 -17.25 5.36
CA LEU A 154 -10.21 -16.55 4.92
C LEU A 154 -11.32 -17.53 4.52
N ALA A 155 -10.98 -18.58 3.76
CA ALA A 155 -11.95 -19.59 3.36
C ALA A 155 -12.56 -20.33 4.57
N LYS A 156 -11.76 -20.65 5.61
CA LYS A 156 -12.27 -21.23 6.87
C LYS A 156 -13.24 -20.27 7.59
N ALA A 157 -13.03 -18.98 7.46
CA ALA A 157 -13.87 -17.94 8.04
C ALA A 157 -15.09 -17.56 7.17
N GLY A 158 -15.25 -18.19 6.00
CA GLY A 158 -16.39 -17.97 5.11
C GLY A 158 -16.25 -16.80 4.15
N TYR A 159 -15.03 -16.24 3.98
CA TYR A 159 -14.74 -15.20 2.98
C TYR A 159 -14.55 -15.81 1.59
N GLY A 160 -14.69 -14.94 0.57
CA GLY A 160 -14.43 -15.28 -0.83
C GLY A 160 -12.95 -15.34 -1.19
N ASP A 161 -12.68 -15.38 -2.49
CA ASP A 161 -11.33 -15.45 -3.00
C ASP A 161 -10.60 -14.09 -2.84
N VAL A 162 -9.31 -14.16 -2.52
CA VAL A 162 -8.42 -13.01 -2.48
C VAL A 162 -8.27 -12.42 -3.88
N SER A 163 -8.63 -11.16 -4.03
CA SER A 163 -8.56 -10.38 -5.27
C SER A 163 -7.31 -9.50 -5.38
N THR A 164 -6.39 -9.60 -4.43
CA THR A 164 -5.17 -8.79 -4.37
C THR A 164 -4.34 -8.93 -5.64
N GLU A 165 -4.05 -7.80 -6.28
CA GLU A 165 -3.08 -7.71 -7.37
C GLU A 165 -1.66 -7.91 -6.80
N ILE A 166 -0.89 -8.85 -7.36
CA ILE A 166 0.53 -9.03 -7.04
C ILE A 166 1.29 -8.84 -8.34
N ALA A 167 2.02 -7.75 -8.46
CA ALA A 167 2.72 -7.37 -9.68
C ALA A 167 4.10 -6.78 -9.37
N GLN A 168 4.97 -6.71 -10.39
CA GLN A 168 6.24 -6.03 -10.27
C GLN A 168 6.00 -4.52 -10.08
N ALA A 169 6.74 -3.91 -9.17
CA ALA A 169 6.69 -2.48 -8.95
C ALA A 169 7.14 -1.72 -10.20
N GLY A 170 6.29 -0.83 -10.67
CA GLY A 170 6.63 0.26 -11.55
C GLY A 170 6.99 1.52 -10.76
N PRO A 171 6.92 2.71 -11.38
CA PRO A 171 7.10 3.95 -10.68
C PRO A 171 6.10 4.12 -9.53
N PHE A 172 6.57 4.64 -8.41
CA PHE A 172 5.75 5.15 -7.33
C PHE A 172 5.68 6.67 -7.44
N TYR A 173 4.48 7.21 -7.61
CA TYR A 173 4.24 8.64 -7.68
C TYR A 173 3.72 9.14 -6.34
N TYR A 174 4.48 10.03 -5.69
CA TYR A 174 4.06 10.60 -4.41
C TYR A 174 2.75 11.37 -4.57
N ALA A 175 1.85 11.21 -3.61
CA ALA A 175 0.65 12.01 -3.53
C ALA A 175 0.95 13.41 -2.98
N GLU A 176 -0.01 14.30 -3.11
CA GLU A 176 0.06 15.70 -2.71
C GLU A 176 0.47 15.85 -1.23
N PRO A 177 1.16 16.94 -0.85
CA PRO A 177 1.66 17.14 0.52
C PRO A 177 0.58 17.04 1.61
N TYR A 178 -0.65 17.41 1.31
CA TYR A 178 -1.75 17.34 2.29
C TYR A 178 -2.20 15.91 2.58
N HIS A 179 -1.96 14.95 1.70
CA HIS A 179 -2.26 13.54 1.92
C HIS A 179 -1.23 12.84 2.80
N GLN A 180 0.03 13.27 2.77
CA GLN A 180 1.10 12.66 3.55
C GLN A 180 0.79 12.78 5.04
N GLN A 181 0.77 11.64 5.76
CA GLN A 181 0.41 11.53 7.17
C GLN A 181 -0.91 12.26 7.54
N TYR A 182 -1.90 12.13 6.66
CA TYR A 182 -3.18 12.84 6.79
C TYR A 182 -3.83 12.66 8.16
N LEU A 183 -3.86 11.43 8.70
CA LEU A 183 -4.49 11.15 9.98
C LEU A 183 -3.68 11.62 11.21
N ALA A 184 -2.41 11.95 11.05
CA ALA A 184 -1.64 12.65 12.09
C ALA A 184 -2.02 14.12 12.15
N LYS A 185 -2.17 14.77 10.99
CA LYS A 185 -2.61 16.16 10.86
C LYS A 185 -4.10 16.35 11.15
N ASN A 186 -4.91 15.32 10.90
CA ASN A 186 -6.36 15.30 11.06
C ASN A 186 -6.82 14.09 11.89
N PRO A 187 -6.66 14.09 13.23
CA PRO A 187 -6.93 12.91 14.07
C PRO A 187 -8.37 12.39 13.99
N ASN A 188 -9.32 13.24 13.64
CA ASN A 188 -10.74 12.91 13.42
C ASN A 188 -11.10 12.70 11.94
N GLY A 189 -10.08 12.60 11.07
CA GLY A 189 -10.25 12.40 9.64
C GLY A 189 -10.86 11.04 9.32
N TYR A 190 -11.36 10.91 8.09
CA TYR A 190 -11.95 9.66 7.61
C TYR A 190 -10.92 8.51 7.64
N CYS A 191 -11.33 7.38 8.21
CA CYS A 191 -10.60 6.12 8.16
C CYS A 191 -11.60 4.99 7.92
N GLY A 192 -11.72 4.57 6.66
CA GLY A 192 -12.58 3.44 6.24
C GLY A 192 -11.89 2.08 6.33
N LEU A 193 -10.66 2.02 6.84
CA LEU A 193 -9.89 0.79 6.91
C LEU A 193 -10.40 -0.13 8.01
N GLY A 194 -10.58 -1.41 7.69
CA GLY A 194 -10.98 -2.43 8.65
C GLY A 194 -10.65 -3.83 8.12
N GLY A 195 -10.00 -4.63 8.96
CA GLY A 195 -9.66 -6.00 8.63
C GLY A 195 -10.83 -6.97 8.73
N THR A 196 -10.62 -8.18 8.25
CA THR A 196 -11.59 -9.28 8.30
C THR A 196 -11.72 -9.91 9.70
N GLY A 197 -10.82 -9.56 10.62
CA GLY A 197 -10.69 -10.23 11.93
C GLY A 197 -9.98 -11.59 11.86
N VAL A 198 -9.56 -12.00 10.67
CA VAL A 198 -8.81 -13.25 10.46
C VAL A 198 -7.31 -12.96 10.64
N ALA A 199 -6.64 -13.76 11.48
CA ALA A 199 -5.20 -13.65 11.68
C ALA A 199 -4.42 -14.26 10.51
N CYS A 200 -3.36 -13.57 10.10
CA CYS A 200 -2.46 -14.04 9.04
C CYS A 200 -1.31 -14.84 9.66
N PRO A 201 -1.09 -16.10 9.26
CA PRO A 201 -0.02 -16.95 9.81
C PRO A 201 1.39 -16.58 9.29
N VAL A 202 1.50 -15.60 8.41
CA VAL A 202 2.78 -15.13 7.85
C VAL A 202 3.65 -14.56 8.97
N GLY A 203 4.95 -14.86 8.93
CA GLY A 203 5.91 -14.40 9.95
C GLY A 203 5.94 -15.26 11.22
N LEU A 204 4.99 -16.15 11.44
CA LEU A 204 5.08 -17.14 12.49
C LEU A 204 6.09 -18.23 12.06
N LYS A 205 7.26 -18.27 12.69
CA LYS A 205 8.17 -19.42 12.53
C LYS A 205 7.39 -20.65 12.95
N THR A 206 7.10 -21.55 12.01
CA THR A 206 6.66 -22.90 12.36
C THR A 206 7.76 -23.52 13.22
N ALA A 207 7.42 -23.76 14.48
CA ALA A 207 8.30 -24.45 15.43
C ALA A 207 8.60 -25.87 14.95
#